data_a658552ba681fb555e7f96ddf34e3247
#
_entry.id   a658552ba681fb555e7f96ddf34e3247
#
_cell.length_a   1.000
_cell.length_b   1.000
_cell.length_c   1.000
_cell.angle_alpha   90.00
_cell.angle_beta   90.00
_cell.angle_gamma   90.00
#
_symmetry.space_group_name_H-M   'P 1'
#
loop_
_entity.id
_entity.type
_entity.pdbx_description
1 polymer ?
#
loop_
_entity_poly.entity_id
_entity_poly.type
_entity_poly.pdbx_seq_one_letter_code
_entity_poly.pdbx_strand_id
1 'polypeptide(L)'
;LINVLNEMGFDISLDELKVGRPGGFIGKPVIARALADKGYIQNYEEAFKGDRFFGSPEARAVKKDKLQAAKAIQLIKAAGGIAVLAHPVQTRHIGDPGSEEFYTNIEKIIRQLKTQGISGLECYHPDQDAAQTERFIELAEKYDLSITRGSDFHGADYRNAKPTA
;
A
#
# COMPACT_ATOMS: atom_id res chain seq x y z
N LEU A 1 2.62 13.51 -10.36
CA LEU A 1 3.88 13.21 -9.66
C LEU A 1 5.08 13.29 -10.60
N ILE A 2 5.03 12.69 -11.80
CA ILE A 2 6.12 12.78 -12.80
C ILE A 2 6.44 14.24 -13.12
N ASN A 3 5.44 15.06 -13.43
CA ASN A 3 5.65 16.48 -13.72
C ASN A 3 6.35 17.21 -12.58
N VAL A 4 5.95 16.94 -11.34
CA VAL A 4 6.59 17.53 -10.14
C VAL A 4 8.07 17.13 -10.05
N LEU A 5 8.38 15.85 -10.29
CA LEU A 5 9.77 15.40 -10.30
C LEU A 5 10.59 16.07 -11.41
N ASN A 6 9.99 16.29 -12.58
CA ASN A 6 10.64 16.99 -13.69
C ASN A 6 10.89 18.48 -13.35
N GLU A 7 9.94 19.14 -12.70
CA GLU A 7 10.11 20.53 -12.19
C GLU A 7 11.24 20.62 -11.15
N MET A 8 11.46 19.53 -10.39
CA MET A 8 12.57 19.39 -9.45
C MET A 8 13.91 19.02 -10.12
N GLY A 9 13.95 18.88 -11.45
CA GLY A 9 15.15 18.56 -12.21
C GLY A 9 15.42 17.08 -12.44
N PHE A 10 14.45 16.19 -12.15
CA PHE A 10 14.57 14.76 -12.40
C PHE A 10 13.87 14.40 -13.71
N ASP A 11 14.64 14.14 -14.75
CA ASP A 11 14.12 13.80 -16.09
C ASP A 11 13.51 12.40 -16.11
N ILE A 12 12.19 12.32 -15.93
CA ILE A 12 11.38 11.09 -15.97
C ILE A 12 10.22 11.29 -16.93
N SER A 13 10.03 10.38 -17.88
CA SER A 13 8.88 10.42 -18.78
C SER A 13 7.91 9.27 -18.55
N LEU A 14 6.61 9.51 -18.78
CA LEU A 14 5.60 8.47 -18.68
C LEU A 14 5.82 7.38 -19.72
N ASP A 15 6.32 7.73 -20.89
CA ASP A 15 6.49 6.78 -21.99
C ASP A 15 7.64 5.80 -21.71
N GLU A 16 8.75 6.27 -21.14
CA GLU A 16 9.82 5.36 -20.70
C GLU A 16 9.36 4.39 -19.61
N LEU A 17 8.49 4.84 -18.67
CA LEU A 17 7.96 4.00 -17.61
C LEU A 17 7.00 2.92 -18.11
N LYS A 18 6.41 3.09 -19.31
CA LYS A 18 5.54 2.12 -19.96
C LYS A 18 6.29 1.07 -20.76
N VAL A 19 7.57 1.28 -21.07
CA VAL A 19 8.38 0.33 -21.85
C VAL A 19 8.39 -1.03 -21.15
N GLY A 20 8.06 -2.08 -21.90
CA GLY A 20 7.96 -3.45 -21.38
C GLY A 20 6.77 -3.72 -20.44
N ARG A 21 5.84 -2.76 -20.30
CA ARG A 21 4.68 -2.87 -19.39
C ARG A 21 3.37 -2.44 -20.07
N PRO A 22 2.95 -3.05 -21.16
CA PRO A 22 1.73 -2.65 -21.86
C PRO A 22 0.53 -2.83 -20.93
N GLY A 23 -0.17 -1.73 -20.64
CA GLY A 23 -1.33 -1.70 -19.72
C GLY A 23 -0.98 -1.84 -18.22
N GLY A 24 0.29 -1.86 -17.86
CA GLY A 24 0.74 -1.99 -16.47
C GLY A 24 0.50 -0.73 -15.64
N PHE A 25 0.19 -0.91 -14.37
CA PHE A 25 0.07 0.20 -13.41
C PHE A 25 1.45 0.83 -13.13
N ILE A 26 1.53 2.15 -13.23
CA ILE A 26 2.73 2.92 -12.92
C ILE A 26 2.57 3.55 -11.54
N GLY A 27 3.09 2.87 -10.52
CA GLY A 27 3.14 3.37 -9.16
C GLY A 27 4.49 4.00 -8.79
N LYS A 28 4.59 4.53 -7.58
CA LYS A 28 5.86 5.07 -7.02
C LYS A 28 7.05 4.11 -7.15
N PRO A 29 6.90 2.78 -6.96
CA PRO A 29 8.01 1.84 -7.12
C PRO A 29 8.62 1.84 -8.52
N VAL A 30 7.79 1.95 -9.57
CA VAL A 30 8.27 2.00 -10.95
C VAL A 30 9.06 3.28 -11.21
N ILE A 31 8.57 4.41 -10.66
CA ILE A 31 9.24 5.70 -10.77
C ILE A 31 10.58 5.69 -10.00
N ALA A 32 10.59 5.10 -8.78
CA ALA A 32 11.81 4.98 -7.99
C ALA A 32 12.89 4.17 -8.70
N ARG A 33 12.51 3.11 -9.40
CA ARG A 33 13.45 2.33 -10.21
C ARG A 33 14.04 3.19 -11.33
N ALA A 34 13.21 3.92 -12.08
CA ALA A 34 13.71 4.79 -13.14
C ALA A 34 14.66 5.88 -12.61
N LEU A 35 14.40 6.41 -11.41
CA LEU A 35 15.32 7.34 -10.74
C LEU A 35 16.67 6.68 -10.43
N ALA A 36 16.67 5.41 -9.99
CA ALA A 36 17.90 4.65 -9.75
C ALA A 36 18.63 4.31 -11.05
N ASP A 37 17.93 3.83 -12.07
CA ASP A 37 18.48 3.50 -13.38
C ASP A 37 19.14 4.71 -14.07
N LYS A 38 18.60 5.91 -13.83
CA LYS A 38 19.19 7.17 -14.30
C LYS A 38 20.26 7.76 -13.37
N GLY A 39 20.59 7.10 -12.27
CA GLY A 39 21.63 7.51 -11.34
C GLY A 39 21.28 8.70 -10.44
N TYR A 40 20.01 9.08 -10.33
CA TYR A 40 19.56 10.12 -9.40
C TYR A 40 19.57 9.67 -7.95
N ILE A 41 19.49 8.37 -7.71
CA ILE A 41 19.57 7.70 -6.41
C ILE A 41 20.43 6.45 -6.52
N GLN A 42 21.08 6.06 -5.41
CA GLN A 42 21.92 4.85 -5.38
C GLN A 42 21.09 3.57 -5.27
N ASN A 43 19.97 3.66 -4.58
CA ASN A 43 19.04 2.55 -4.41
C ASN A 43 17.60 3.07 -4.40
N TYR A 44 16.70 2.19 -4.78
CA TYR A 44 15.28 2.46 -4.91
C TYR A 44 14.64 3.02 -3.61
N GLU A 45 15.12 2.61 -2.44
CA GLU A 45 14.55 3.03 -1.15
C GLU A 45 14.75 4.52 -0.86
N GLU A 46 15.81 5.13 -1.41
CA GLU A 46 16.10 6.57 -1.22
C GLU A 46 14.96 7.45 -1.73
N ALA A 47 14.22 7.01 -2.77
CA ALA A 47 13.08 7.76 -3.27
C ALA A 47 11.95 7.93 -2.24
N PHE A 48 11.89 7.07 -1.23
CA PHE A 48 10.84 7.04 -0.20
C PHE A 48 11.28 7.70 1.12
N LYS A 49 12.57 8.00 1.27
CA LYS A 49 13.16 8.52 2.51
C LYS A 49 13.37 10.04 2.42
N GLY A 50 13.29 10.70 3.60
CA GLY A 50 13.58 12.13 3.72
C GLY A 50 12.59 13.05 3.00
N ASP A 51 13.04 14.29 2.78
CA ASP A 51 12.24 15.38 2.19
C ASP A 51 12.61 15.67 0.72
N ARG A 52 13.29 14.73 0.08
CA ARG A 52 13.62 14.73 -1.33
C ARG A 52 12.69 13.78 -2.08
N PHE A 53 12.61 13.80 -3.36
CA PHE A 53 11.80 12.91 -4.19
C PHE A 53 10.34 12.81 -3.72
N PHE A 54 9.86 11.60 -3.36
CA PHE A 54 8.47 11.38 -2.94
C PHE A 54 8.13 11.97 -1.57
N GLY A 55 9.13 12.31 -0.79
CA GLY A 55 8.99 12.96 0.51
C GLY A 55 9.01 14.49 0.43
N SER A 56 9.32 15.08 -0.71
CA SER A 56 9.32 16.53 -0.87
C SER A 56 7.94 17.15 -0.63
N PRO A 57 7.84 18.39 -0.14
CA PRO A 57 6.57 19.08 0.02
C PRO A 57 5.74 19.11 -1.27
N GLU A 58 6.37 19.32 -2.41
CA GLU A 58 5.75 19.36 -3.73
C GLU A 58 5.17 18.00 -4.12
N ALA A 59 5.92 16.91 -3.91
CA ALA A 59 5.45 15.55 -4.19
C ALA A 59 4.34 15.11 -3.24
N ARG A 60 4.37 15.54 -1.98
CA ARG A 60 3.30 15.29 -1.00
C ARG A 60 2.03 16.08 -1.31
N ALA A 61 2.15 17.26 -1.92
CA ALA A 61 1.02 18.09 -2.33
C ALA A 61 0.25 17.51 -3.53
N VAL A 62 0.83 16.55 -4.27
CA VAL A 62 0.15 15.88 -5.38
C VAL A 62 -1.06 15.13 -4.85
N LYS A 63 -2.24 15.68 -5.10
CA LYS A 63 -3.51 15.02 -4.76
C LYS A 63 -3.72 13.80 -5.66
N LYS A 64 -4.03 12.67 -5.05
CA LYS A 64 -4.53 11.49 -5.76
C LYS A 64 -6.05 11.49 -5.66
N ASP A 65 -6.70 11.20 -6.75
CA ASP A 65 -8.11 10.81 -6.71
C ASP A 65 -8.19 9.48 -5.94
N LYS A 66 -8.60 9.57 -4.68
CA LYS A 66 -8.77 8.39 -3.84
C LYS A 66 -10.17 7.86 -4.03
N LEU A 67 -10.27 6.64 -4.52
CA LEU A 67 -11.54 5.94 -4.55
C LEU A 67 -12.01 5.69 -3.11
N GLN A 68 -13.23 6.10 -2.79
CA GLN A 68 -13.84 5.82 -1.49
C GLN A 68 -14.01 4.31 -1.30
N ALA A 69 -13.78 3.82 -0.08
CA ALA A 69 -13.83 2.39 0.23
C ALA A 69 -15.15 1.74 -0.21
N ALA A 70 -16.28 2.38 0.06
CA ALA A 70 -17.59 1.89 -0.37
C ALA A 70 -17.67 1.69 -1.90
N LYS A 71 -17.13 2.64 -2.68
CA LYS A 71 -17.12 2.54 -4.14
C LYS A 71 -16.15 1.45 -4.63
N ALA A 72 -15.00 1.31 -3.99
CA ALA A 72 -14.06 0.23 -4.29
C ALA A 72 -14.69 -1.15 -4.04
N ILE A 73 -15.33 -1.33 -2.88
CA ILE A 73 -16.05 -2.56 -2.53
C ILE A 73 -17.13 -2.88 -3.56
N GLN A 74 -17.93 -1.88 -3.96
CA GLN A 74 -18.97 -2.05 -4.99
C GLN A 74 -18.38 -2.52 -6.33
N LEU A 75 -17.28 -1.91 -6.79
CA LEU A 75 -16.63 -2.28 -8.05
C LEU A 75 -16.07 -3.70 -8.00
N ILE A 76 -15.41 -4.09 -6.90
CA ILE A 76 -14.89 -5.45 -6.72
C ILE A 76 -16.03 -6.47 -6.78
N LYS A 77 -17.13 -6.21 -6.07
CA LYS A 77 -18.30 -7.10 -6.05
C LYS A 77 -19.00 -7.16 -7.41
N ALA A 78 -19.12 -6.03 -8.11
CA ALA A 78 -19.70 -5.99 -9.45
C ALA A 78 -18.87 -6.78 -10.47
N ALA A 79 -17.55 -6.88 -10.26
CA ALA A 79 -16.67 -7.71 -11.07
C ALA A 79 -16.66 -9.20 -10.64
N GLY A 80 -17.51 -9.61 -9.70
CA GLY A 80 -17.57 -10.99 -9.19
C GLY A 80 -16.49 -11.32 -8.15
N GLY A 81 -15.75 -10.32 -7.66
CA GLY A 81 -14.71 -10.48 -6.65
C GLY A 81 -15.22 -10.34 -5.22
N ILE A 82 -14.38 -10.70 -4.26
CA ILE A 82 -14.59 -10.48 -2.83
C ILE A 82 -13.67 -9.37 -2.33
N ALA A 83 -14.23 -8.41 -1.60
CA ALA A 83 -13.46 -7.31 -1.04
C ALA A 83 -12.86 -7.70 0.31
N VAL A 84 -11.56 -7.55 0.44
CA VAL A 84 -10.78 -7.89 1.65
C VAL A 84 -10.02 -6.65 2.12
N LEU A 85 -10.00 -6.40 3.44
CA LEU A 85 -9.09 -5.42 4.03
C LEU A 85 -7.70 -6.05 4.12
N ALA A 86 -6.79 -5.59 3.28
CA ALA A 86 -5.41 -6.05 3.23
C ALA A 86 -4.55 -5.42 4.33
N HIS A 87 -3.50 -6.14 4.78
CA HIS A 87 -2.47 -5.71 5.75
C HIS A 87 -2.98 -4.72 6.81
N PRO A 88 -4.00 -5.08 7.63
CA PRO A 88 -4.64 -4.16 8.57
C PRO A 88 -3.65 -3.57 9.59
N VAL A 89 -2.58 -4.29 9.93
CA VAL A 89 -1.51 -3.83 10.83
C VAL A 89 -0.80 -2.57 10.31
N GLN A 90 -0.78 -2.35 8.99
CA GLN A 90 -0.17 -1.18 8.35
C GLN A 90 -1.08 0.05 8.30
N THR A 91 -2.28 -0.01 8.89
CA THR A 91 -3.20 1.13 8.92
C THR A 91 -2.61 2.27 9.76
N ARG A 92 -2.44 3.44 9.13
CA ARG A 92 -1.75 4.58 9.74
C ARG A 92 -2.71 5.53 10.44
N HIS A 93 -2.17 6.30 11.39
CA HIS A 93 -2.88 7.37 12.12
C HIS A 93 -4.06 6.88 12.99
N ILE A 94 -3.96 5.66 13.51
CA ILE A 94 -4.98 5.06 14.37
C ILE A 94 -4.40 4.51 15.70
N GLY A 95 -3.17 4.84 16.03
CA GLY A 95 -2.39 4.33 17.17
C GLY A 95 -1.21 3.48 16.71
N ASP A 96 -0.34 3.12 17.64
CA ASP A 96 0.81 2.26 17.37
C ASP A 96 0.34 0.81 17.15
N PRO A 97 0.79 0.13 16.08
CA PRO A 97 0.41 -1.25 15.81
C PRO A 97 0.61 -2.16 17.02
N GLY A 98 -0.44 -2.86 17.43
CA GLY A 98 -0.44 -3.74 18.62
C GLY A 98 -0.91 -3.06 19.91
N SER A 99 -1.09 -1.74 19.95
CA SER A 99 -1.66 -1.04 21.12
C SER A 99 -3.19 -1.22 21.21
N GLU A 100 -3.75 -1.05 22.41
CA GLU A 100 -5.19 -1.07 22.61
C GLU A 100 -5.91 0.06 21.86
N GLU A 101 -5.26 1.21 21.72
CA GLU A 101 -5.76 2.31 20.90
C GLU A 101 -5.89 1.90 19.45
N PHE A 102 -4.85 1.26 18.91
CA PHE A 102 -4.84 0.75 17.55
C PHE A 102 -5.99 -0.24 17.33
N TYR A 103 -6.16 -1.24 18.22
CA TYR A 103 -7.22 -2.24 18.09
C TYR A 103 -8.61 -1.64 18.20
N THR A 104 -8.81 -0.69 19.11
CA THR A 104 -10.07 0.03 19.22
C THR A 104 -10.43 0.78 17.94
N ASN A 105 -9.44 1.41 17.30
CA ASN A 105 -9.67 2.21 16.10
C ASN A 105 -9.78 1.35 14.84
N ILE A 106 -8.96 0.29 14.70
CA ILE A 106 -9.09 -0.61 13.54
C ILE A 106 -10.42 -1.36 13.57
N GLU A 107 -10.90 -1.72 14.74
CA GLU A 107 -12.23 -2.35 14.89
C GLU A 107 -13.37 -1.43 14.42
N LYS A 108 -13.32 -0.13 14.72
CA LYS A 108 -14.28 0.85 14.19
C LYS A 108 -14.26 0.88 12.66
N ILE A 109 -13.06 0.83 12.07
CA ILE A 109 -12.89 0.78 10.60
C ILE A 109 -13.48 -0.50 10.04
N ILE A 110 -13.16 -1.66 10.60
CA ILE A 110 -13.69 -2.97 10.16
C ILE A 110 -15.21 -2.97 10.22
N ARG A 111 -15.80 -2.49 11.32
CA ARG A 111 -17.25 -2.36 11.46
C ARG A 111 -17.88 -1.48 10.37
N GLN A 112 -17.27 -0.34 10.07
CA GLN A 112 -17.73 0.53 8.99
C GLN A 112 -17.60 -0.13 7.62
N LEU A 113 -16.49 -0.81 7.34
CA LEU A 113 -16.29 -1.54 6.08
C LEU A 113 -17.26 -2.72 5.95
N LYS A 114 -17.61 -3.40 7.05
CA LYS A 114 -18.63 -4.45 7.05
C LYS A 114 -19.99 -3.91 6.59
N THR A 115 -20.41 -2.74 7.06
CA THR A 115 -21.67 -2.11 6.59
C THR A 115 -21.60 -1.73 5.11
N GLN A 116 -20.41 -1.51 4.56
CA GLN A 116 -20.18 -1.22 3.14
C GLN A 116 -20.06 -2.49 2.28
N GLY A 117 -20.03 -3.68 2.91
CA GLY A 117 -20.05 -4.97 2.24
C GLY A 117 -18.70 -5.63 2.03
N ILE A 118 -17.69 -5.29 2.86
CA ILE A 118 -16.43 -6.05 2.89
C ILE A 118 -16.71 -7.52 3.29
N SER A 119 -15.98 -8.45 2.71
CA SER A 119 -16.20 -9.89 2.89
C SER A 119 -15.06 -10.59 3.61
N GLY A 120 -13.88 -9.98 3.71
CA GLY A 120 -12.73 -10.63 4.34
C GLY A 120 -11.77 -9.66 5.02
N LEU A 121 -10.91 -10.23 5.85
CA LEU A 121 -9.82 -9.57 6.56
C LEU A 121 -8.54 -10.38 6.36
N GLU A 122 -7.44 -9.74 6.01
CA GLU A 122 -6.14 -10.40 5.94
C GLU A 122 -5.55 -10.52 7.34
N CYS A 123 -5.70 -11.73 7.92
CA CYS A 123 -5.26 -12.02 9.28
C CYS A 123 -3.82 -12.55 9.34
N TYR A 124 -3.28 -13.03 8.21
CA TYR A 124 -1.91 -13.54 8.13
C TYR A 124 -1.11 -12.68 7.16
N HIS A 125 -0.18 -11.90 7.69
CA HIS A 125 0.70 -11.01 6.93
C HIS A 125 2.12 -11.04 7.51
N PRO A 126 3.21 -10.92 6.71
CA PRO A 126 4.59 -10.97 7.20
C PRO A 126 4.97 -9.92 8.25
N ASP A 127 4.30 -8.78 8.26
CA ASP A 127 4.55 -7.70 9.22
C ASP A 127 3.78 -7.86 10.53
N GLN A 128 3.06 -8.97 10.70
CA GLN A 128 2.30 -9.27 11.92
C GLN A 128 3.04 -10.30 12.75
N ASP A 129 3.09 -10.09 14.06
CA ASP A 129 3.46 -11.12 15.02
C ASP A 129 2.29 -12.07 15.33
N ALA A 130 2.55 -13.08 16.14
CA ALA A 130 1.55 -14.10 16.48
C ALA A 130 0.35 -13.51 17.25
N ALA A 131 0.61 -12.57 18.17
CA ALA A 131 -0.44 -11.94 18.96
C ALA A 131 -1.33 -11.03 18.11
N GLN A 132 -0.73 -10.27 17.20
CA GLN A 132 -1.46 -9.45 16.23
C GLN A 132 -2.30 -10.32 15.29
N THR A 133 -1.75 -11.43 14.81
CA THR A 133 -2.47 -12.39 13.97
C THR A 133 -3.70 -12.93 14.69
N GLU A 134 -3.56 -13.39 15.95
CA GLU A 134 -4.66 -13.89 16.77
C GLU A 134 -5.73 -12.82 16.96
N ARG A 135 -5.33 -11.59 17.24
CA ARG A 135 -6.26 -10.46 17.42
C ARG A 135 -7.06 -10.13 16.14
N PHE A 136 -6.44 -10.23 14.96
CA PHE A 136 -7.17 -10.05 13.70
C PHE A 136 -8.08 -11.24 13.37
N ILE A 137 -7.73 -12.46 13.77
CA ILE A 137 -8.62 -13.62 13.65
C ILE A 137 -9.87 -13.41 14.49
N GLU A 138 -9.73 -13.01 15.78
CA GLU A 138 -10.86 -12.68 16.64
C GLU A 138 -11.78 -11.61 16.03
N LEU A 139 -11.19 -10.56 15.44
CA LEU A 139 -11.96 -9.51 14.76
C LEU A 139 -12.67 -10.03 13.51
N ALA A 140 -12.02 -10.90 12.73
CA ALA A 140 -12.64 -11.51 11.55
C ALA A 140 -13.85 -12.38 11.95
N GLU A 141 -13.70 -13.24 12.97
CA GLU A 141 -14.78 -14.05 13.51
C GLU A 141 -15.92 -13.21 14.07
N LYS A 142 -15.59 -12.20 14.89
CA LYS A 142 -16.58 -11.26 15.47
C LYS A 142 -17.46 -10.57 14.44
N TYR A 143 -16.90 -10.26 13.28
CA TYR A 143 -17.61 -9.55 12.20
C TYR A 143 -18.01 -10.46 11.04
N ASP A 144 -17.93 -11.77 11.19
CA ASP A 144 -18.27 -12.74 10.15
C ASP A 144 -17.57 -12.37 8.83
N LEU A 145 -16.23 -12.28 8.88
CA LEU A 145 -15.36 -12.01 7.74
C LEU A 145 -14.53 -13.24 7.43
N SER A 146 -14.31 -13.51 6.15
CA SER A 146 -13.38 -14.55 5.71
C SER A 146 -11.96 -14.21 6.14
N ILE A 147 -11.28 -15.16 6.78
CA ILE A 147 -9.87 -15.07 7.13
C ILE A 147 -9.04 -15.31 5.87
N THR A 148 -8.16 -14.37 5.53
CA THR A 148 -7.27 -14.50 4.39
C THR A 148 -5.81 -14.34 4.78
N ARG A 149 -4.91 -14.69 3.85
CA ARG A 149 -3.46 -14.49 4.00
C ARG A 149 -2.88 -13.85 2.76
N GLY A 150 -1.83 -13.07 2.94
CA GLY A 150 -1.03 -12.50 1.87
C GLY A 150 0.43 -12.42 2.26
N SER A 151 1.29 -12.31 1.27
CA SER A 151 2.73 -12.12 1.44
C SER A 151 3.17 -10.69 1.17
N ASP A 152 2.24 -9.85 0.73
CA ASP A 152 2.51 -8.50 0.19
C ASP A 152 3.63 -8.51 -0.87
N PHE A 153 3.70 -9.62 -1.64
CA PHE A 153 4.75 -9.82 -2.63
C PHE A 153 4.50 -8.96 -3.87
N HIS A 154 5.44 -8.07 -4.17
CA HIS A 154 5.38 -7.12 -5.28
C HIS A 154 6.31 -7.47 -6.44
N GLY A 155 6.82 -8.69 -6.49
CA GLY A 155 7.78 -9.16 -7.49
C GLY A 155 9.17 -9.39 -6.91
N ALA A 156 9.96 -10.25 -7.55
CA ALA A 156 11.30 -10.63 -7.10
C ALA A 156 12.23 -9.41 -6.96
N ASP A 157 12.07 -8.45 -7.84
CA ASP A 157 12.88 -7.24 -7.89
C ASP A 157 12.69 -6.27 -6.70
N TYR A 158 11.58 -6.40 -5.96
CA TYR A 158 11.30 -5.56 -4.80
C TYR A 158 12.06 -5.99 -3.53
N ARG A 159 12.43 -7.28 -3.44
CA ARG A 159 13.11 -7.83 -2.26
C ARG A 159 14.63 -7.91 -2.41
N ASN A 160 15.14 -7.88 -3.64
CA ASN A 160 16.56 -8.01 -3.93
C ASN A 160 17.35 -6.71 -3.79
N ALA A 161 16.73 -5.62 -3.35
CA ALA A 161 17.39 -4.37 -3.05
C ALA A 161 17.85 -4.26 -1.58
N LYS A 162 17.98 -5.38 -0.85
CA LYS A 162 18.74 -5.35 0.41
C LYS A 162 20.22 -5.33 0.06
N PRO A 163 20.99 -4.34 0.53
CA PRO A 163 22.45 -4.40 0.43
C PRO A 163 22.88 -5.70 1.10
N THR A 164 23.58 -6.53 0.37
CA THR A 164 24.42 -7.55 1.00
C THR A 164 25.43 -6.82 1.86
N ALA A 165 25.37 -7.02 3.18
CA ALA A 165 26.36 -6.56 4.12
C ALA A 165 27.73 -7.15 3.80
#